data_9aabd42e4ce241e18264f115a9fbaceb
#
_entry.id   9aabd42e4ce241e18264f115a9fbaceb
#
_cell.length_a   1.000
_cell.length_b   1.000
_cell.length_c   1.000
_cell.angle_alpha   90.00
_cell.angle_beta   90.00
_cell.angle_gamma   90.00
#
_symmetry.space_group_name_H-M   'P 1'
#
loop_
_entity.id
_entity.type
_entity.pdbx_description
1 polymer ?
#
loop_
_entity_poly.entity_id
_entity_poly.type
_entity_poly.pdbx_seq_one_letter_code
_entity_poly.pdbx_strand_id
1 'polypeptide(L)'
;MPELLSPCAIVTGTSSGIGQAIALKLLSEGWHVHGLDVSPSTLHHTQFSSWTLDLTQVGELEGTLDQIVSKHLPQVLVHAAGVLRVGSLGELDMQAGQLMWQLHVEVATRLANRILPIMKHARRGRMILVGSRVSGGIAGRSQYAATKAAILSLARSWAAESIAEGVTVNVVSPAATDTPMLKDPARVATTPRLPPIGRLIQPDEVAALVAYLTRPEAAAITGQDIAICGGASVSR
;
A
#
# COMPACT_ATOMS: atom_id res chain seq x y z
N MET A 1 18.26 26.51 -16.41
CA MET A 1 17.72 25.15 -16.49
C MET A 1 16.52 25.12 -15.53
N PRO A 2 15.32 24.68 -15.88
CA PRO A 2 14.28 24.52 -14.89
C PRO A 2 14.80 23.56 -13.82
N GLU A 3 14.68 23.93 -12.54
CA GLU A 3 14.95 23.04 -11.42
C GLU A 3 14.19 21.74 -11.69
N LEU A 4 14.91 20.64 -11.80
CA LEU A 4 14.32 19.32 -11.86
C LEU A 4 13.57 19.14 -10.54
N LEU A 5 12.26 19.36 -10.56
CA LEU A 5 11.41 19.09 -9.41
C LEU A 5 11.71 17.66 -8.95
N SER A 6 12.00 17.50 -7.67
CA SER A 6 12.26 16.19 -7.07
C SER A 6 11.15 15.21 -7.45
N PRO A 7 11.48 13.94 -7.76
CA PRO A 7 10.47 12.96 -8.09
C PRO A 7 9.45 12.85 -6.95
N CYS A 8 8.16 12.80 -7.28
CA CYS A 8 7.08 12.88 -6.30
C CYS A 8 6.40 11.53 -6.10
N ALA A 9 6.20 11.14 -4.85
CA ALA A 9 5.51 9.94 -4.42
C ALA A 9 4.34 10.27 -3.48
N ILE A 10 3.23 9.56 -3.64
CA ILE A 10 2.11 9.54 -2.69
C ILE A 10 2.14 8.19 -1.97
N VAL A 11 2.14 8.22 -0.64
CA VAL A 11 2.14 7.00 0.21
C VAL A 11 1.03 7.12 1.24
N THR A 12 0.16 6.12 1.35
CA THR A 12 -0.86 6.07 2.40
C THR A 12 -0.41 5.20 3.57
N GLY A 13 -0.90 5.48 4.79
CA GLY A 13 -0.55 4.70 5.98
C GLY A 13 0.84 5.03 6.54
N THR A 14 1.27 6.30 6.47
CA THR A 14 2.65 6.72 6.76
C THR A 14 2.95 7.01 8.23
N SER A 15 1.97 6.96 9.12
CA SER A 15 2.19 7.22 10.55
C SER A 15 2.87 6.06 11.28
N SER A 16 2.85 4.84 10.71
CA SER A 16 3.45 3.67 11.36
C SER A 16 3.74 2.52 10.38
N GLY A 17 4.48 1.52 10.85
CA GLY A 17 4.64 0.21 10.21
C GLY A 17 5.18 0.27 8.79
N ILE A 18 4.55 -0.50 7.88
CA ILE A 18 5.03 -0.65 6.49
C ILE A 18 4.99 0.68 5.73
N GLY A 19 3.91 1.45 5.85
CA GLY A 19 3.78 2.72 5.14
C GLY A 19 4.82 3.75 5.58
N GLN A 20 5.13 3.81 6.88
CA GLN A 20 6.18 4.67 7.42
C GLN A 20 7.57 4.25 6.90
N ALA A 21 7.88 2.95 6.91
CA ALA A 21 9.14 2.44 6.39
C ALA A 21 9.31 2.73 4.89
N ILE A 22 8.22 2.61 4.10
CA ILE A 22 8.22 2.96 2.67
C ILE A 22 8.49 4.46 2.49
N ALA A 23 7.81 5.32 3.27
CA ALA A 23 8.02 6.76 3.19
C ALA A 23 9.48 7.13 3.51
N LEU A 24 10.05 6.60 4.60
CA LEU A 24 11.45 6.80 4.97
C LEU A 24 12.41 6.32 3.88
N LYS A 25 12.16 5.15 3.30
CA LYS A 25 12.99 4.60 2.24
C LYS A 25 12.99 5.48 0.98
N LEU A 26 11.82 5.94 0.54
CA LEU A 26 11.71 6.85 -0.60
C LEU A 26 12.35 8.21 -0.33
N LEU A 27 12.17 8.78 0.87
CA LEU A 27 12.84 10.02 1.28
C LEU A 27 14.37 9.87 1.22
N SER A 28 14.93 8.75 1.70
CA SER A 28 16.37 8.47 1.64
C SER A 28 16.91 8.34 0.21
N GLU A 29 16.05 8.06 -0.77
CA GLU A 29 16.37 8.00 -2.20
C GLU A 29 16.06 9.31 -2.95
N GLY A 30 15.77 10.40 -2.22
CA GLY A 30 15.58 11.74 -2.78
C GLY A 30 14.18 12.05 -3.32
N TRP A 31 13.19 11.22 -3.00
CA TRP A 31 11.80 11.50 -3.38
C TRP A 31 11.19 12.59 -2.49
N HIS A 32 10.34 13.44 -3.09
CA HIS A 32 9.37 14.19 -2.31
C HIS A 32 8.17 13.28 -2.00
N VAL A 33 7.87 13.06 -0.72
CA VAL A 33 6.81 12.13 -0.31
C VAL A 33 5.64 12.87 0.31
N HIS A 34 4.45 12.71 -0.28
CA HIS A 34 3.18 13.07 0.33
C HIS A 34 2.65 11.86 1.11
N GLY A 35 2.71 11.94 2.44
CA GLY A 35 2.21 10.92 3.35
C GLY A 35 0.78 11.20 3.78
N LEU A 36 -0.14 10.28 3.51
CA LEU A 36 -1.56 10.38 3.86
C LEU A 36 -1.89 9.37 4.94
N ASP A 37 -2.40 9.83 6.08
CA ASP A 37 -2.77 8.95 7.21
C ASP A 37 -3.88 9.59 8.05
N VAL A 38 -4.64 8.76 8.76
CA VAL A 38 -5.63 9.24 9.74
C VAL A 38 -4.97 9.77 11.01
N SER A 39 -3.76 9.33 11.32
CA SER A 39 -2.96 9.78 12.46
C SER A 39 -1.87 10.74 12.02
N PRO A 40 -1.54 11.74 12.85
CA PRO A 40 -0.40 12.62 12.58
C PRO A 40 0.89 11.83 12.40
N SER A 41 1.71 12.24 11.44
CA SER A 41 3.01 11.61 11.21
C SER A 41 4.05 12.12 12.22
N THR A 42 4.94 11.21 12.64
CA THR A 42 6.14 11.55 13.43
C THR A 42 7.38 11.79 12.54
N LEU A 43 7.24 11.71 11.22
CA LEU A 43 8.35 11.92 10.30
C LEU A 43 8.66 13.41 10.15
N HIS A 44 9.93 13.78 10.31
CA HIS A 44 10.44 15.12 10.10
C HIS A 44 11.51 15.09 8.99
N HIS A 45 11.16 15.57 7.80
CA HIS A 45 12.08 15.64 6.66
C HIS A 45 11.65 16.79 5.73
N THR A 46 12.60 17.50 5.12
CA THR A 46 12.33 18.66 4.25
C THR A 46 11.53 18.30 2.99
N GLN A 47 11.65 17.07 2.51
CA GLN A 47 10.92 16.55 1.36
C GLN A 47 9.69 15.69 1.77
N PHE A 48 9.21 15.81 3.01
CA PHE A 48 8.01 15.12 3.47
C PHE A 48 6.87 16.11 3.73
N SER A 49 5.74 15.87 3.09
CA SER A 49 4.49 16.60 3.32
C SER A 49 3.46 15.68 3.95
N SER A 50 3.10 15.93 5.20
CA SER A 50 2.09 15.14 5.93
C SER A 50 0.69 15.68 5.69
N TRP A 51 -0.25 14.77 5.41
CA TRP A 51 -1.67 15.03 5.25
C TRP A 51 -2.43 14.13 6.24
N THR A 52 -3.03 14.74 7.26
CA THR A 52 -3.85 14.01 8.23
C THR A 52 -5.30 14.03 7.80
N LEU A 53 -5.83 12.88 7.37
CA LEU A 53 -7.21 12.74 6.90
C LEU A 53 -7.67 11.28 7.00
N ASP A 54 -8.97 11.10 7.16
CA ASP A 54 -9.58 9.78 7.01
C ASP A 54 -9.78 9.47 5.52
N LEU A 55 -9.02 8.53 4.98
CA LEU A 55 -9.05 8.13 3.58
C LEU A 55 -10.43 7.61 3.12
N THR A 56 -11.29 7.17 4.04
CA THR A 56 -12.65 6.72 3.74
C THR A 56 -13.61 7.88 3.49
N GLN A 57 -13.23 9.11 3.90
CA GLN A 57 -13.99 10.32 3.63
C GLN A 57 -13.69 10.82 2.21
N VAL A 58 -14.60 10.54 1.30
CA VAL A 58 -14.43 10.74 -0.15
C VAL A 58 -13.99 12.16 -0.49
N GLY A 59 -14.71 13.17 0.04
CA GLY A 59 -14.42 14.57 -0.27
C GLY A 59 -13.07 15.05 0.25
N GLU A 60 -12.63 14.55 1.42
CA GLU A 60 -11.32 14.87 1.98
C GLU A 60 -10.20 14.26 1.13
N LEU A 61 -10.35 13.00 0.73
CA LEU A 61 -9.38 12.31 -0.11
C LEU A 61 -9.24 13.01 -1.47
N GLU A 62 -10.34 13.23 -2.16
CA GLU A 62 -10.33 13.85 -3.49
C GLU A 62 -9.77 15.28 -3.43
N GLY A 63 -10.18 16.10 -2.48
CA GLY A 63 -9.66 17.45 -2.30
C GLY A 63 -8.16 17.47 -1.97
N THR A 64 -7.67 16.51 -1.18
CA THR A 64 -6.24 16.36 -0.89
C THR A 64 -5.46 15.96 -2.14
N LEU A 65 -5.95 15.00 -2.90
CA LEU A 65 -5.31 14.58 -4.16
C LEU A 65 -5.26 15.74 -5.16
N ASP A 66 -6.31 16.54 -5.27
CA ASP A 66 -6.34 17.72 -6.16
C ASP A 66 -5.30 18.77 -5.76
N GLN A 67 -5.13 19.01 -4.46
CA GLN A 67 -4.08 19.90 -3.96
C GLN A 67 -2.67 19.39 -4.28
N ILE A 68 -2.44 18.07 -4.16
CA ILE A 68 -1.15 17.47 -4.49
C ILE A 68 -0.87 17.58 -5.99
N VAL A 69 -1.79 17.15 -6.84
CA VAL A 69 -1.57 17.11 -8.30
C VAL A 69 -1.52 18.49 -8.94
N SER A 70 -2.07 19.53 -8.28
CA SER A 70 -1.95 20.90 -8.74
C SER A 70 -0.53 21.46 -8.65
N LYS A 71 0.32 20.88 -7.80
CA LYS A 71 1.68 21.34 -7.51
C LYS A 71 2.75 20.34 -7.93
N HIS A 72 2.44 19.07 -7.96
CA HIS A 72 3.39 17.99 -8.21
C HIS A 72 2.83 17.00 -9.22
N LEU A 73 3.71 16.37 -9.99
CA LEU A 73 3.38 15.24 -10.87
C LEU A 73 3.76 13.94 -10.15
N PRO A 74 2.81 13.20 -9.54
CA PRO A 74 3.11 11.96 -8.87
C PRO A 74 3.62 10.90 -9.85
N GLN A 75 4.80 10.34 -9.57
CA GLN A 75 5.41 9.26 -10.35
C GLN A 75 5.30 7.91 -9.63
N VAL A 76 5.08 7.96 -8.32
CA VAL A 76 4.88 6.77 -7.48
C VAL A 76 3.61 6.96 -6.64
N LEU A 77 2.79 5.92 -6.60
CA LEU A 77 1.63 5.81 -5.73
C LEU A 77 1.72 4.50 -4.96
N VAL A 78 1.81 4.58 -3.63
CA VAL A 78 1.80 3.40 -2.76
C VAL A 78 0.59 3.43 -1.85
N HIS A 79 -0.27 2.40 -1.95
CA HIS A 79 -1.36 2.25 -1.01
C HIS A 79 -1.00 1.19 0.04
N ALA A 80 -0.57 1.67 1.23
CA ALA A 80 -0.18 0.84 2.37
C ALA A 80 -1.11 0.99 3.58
N ALA A 81 -2.04 1.95 3.56
CA ALA A 81 -3.06 2.07 4.59
C ALA A 81 -3.95 0.82 4.64
N GLY A 82 -4.25 0.37 5.84
CA GLY A 82 -5.10 -0.80 6.02
C GLY A 82 -5.31 -1.14 7.48
N VAL A 83 -6.36 -1.89 7.74
CA VAL A 83 -6.68 -2.45 9.06
C VAL A 83 -6.95 -3.94 8.93
N LEU A 84 -6.74 -4.67 10.01
CA LEU A 84 -7.10 -6.09 10.08
C LEU A 84 -8.10 -6.29 11.20
N ARG A 85 -9.26 -6.85 10.87
CA ARG A 85 -10.24 -7.37 11.81
C ARG A 85 -10.43 -8.86 11.56
N VAL A 86 -10.54 -9.61 12.61
CA VAL A 86 -10.69 -11.08 12.58
C VAL A 86 -12.11 -11.46 13.00
N GLY A 87 -12.59 -12.58 12.50
CA GLY A 87 -13.89 -13.14 12.87
C GLY A 87 -14.09 -14.52 12.24
N SER A 88 -14.59 -15.45 13.02
CA SER A 88 -14.98 -16.80 12.56
C SER A 88 -16.39 -16.78 11.96
N LEU A 89 -16.72 -17.78 11.16
CA LEU A 89 -18.10 -17.95 10.69
C LEU A 89 -19.05 -18.06 11.89
N GLY A 90 -20.17 -17.34 11.83
CA GLY A 90 -21.12 -17.18 12.93
C GLY A 90 -20.85 -15.96 13.83
N GLU A 91 -19.64 -15.40 13.78
CA GLU A 91 -19.21 -14.26 14.61
C GLU A 91 -18.61 -13.11 13.77
N LEU A 92 -18.95 -13.07 12.47
CA LEU A 92 -18.43 -12.04 11.57
C LEU A 92 -19.05 -10.67 11.92
N ASP A 93 -18.18 -9.69 12.18
CA ASP A 93 -18.57 -8.29 12.27
C ASP A 93 -18.68 -7.68 10.86
N MET A 94 -19.92 -7.39 10.45
CA MET A 94 -20.20 -6.84 9.13
C MET A 94 -19.72 -5.39 8.99
N GLN A 95 -19.72 -4.60 10.08
CA GLN A 95 -19.23 -3.22 10.05
C GLN A 95 -17.71 -3.21 9.90
N ALA A 96 -17.01 -4.06 10.64
CA ALA A 96 -15.58 -4.25 10.48
C ALA A 96 -15.20 -4.74 9.07
N GLY A 97 -16.01 -5.64 8.49
CA GLY A 97 -15.86 -6.09 7.11
C GLY A 97 -16.02 -4.95 6.10
N GLN A 98 -17.03 -4.11 6.28
CA GLN A 98 -17.26 -2.93 5.44
C GLN A 98 -16.13 -1.90 5.54
N LEU A 99 -15.64 -1.62 6.74
CA LEU A 99 -14.49 -0.72 6.94
C LEU A 99 -13.24 -1.25 6.19
N MET A 100 -12.95 -2.55 6.31
CA MET A 100 -11.83 -3.16 5.57
C MET A 100 -12.02 -3.04 4.06
N TRP A 101 -13.24 -3.21 3.55
CA TRP A 101 -13.54 -3.05 2.12
C TRP A 101 -13.32 -1.60 1.68
N GLN A 102 -13.90 -0.65 2.38
CA GLN A 102 -13.75 0.77 2.09
C GLN A 102 -12.27 1.18 2.06
N LEU A 103 -11.52 0.85 3.12
CA LEU A 103 -10.12 1.29 3.22
C LEU A 103 -9.19 0.58 2.23
N HIS A 104 -9.38 -0.74 2.00
CA HIS A 104 -8.45 -1.50 1.14
C HIS A 104 -8.82 -1.42 -0.34
N VAL A 105 -10.12 -1.44 -0.68
CA VAL A 105 -10.59 -1.62 -2.06
C VAL A 105 -11.09 -0.30 -2.64
N GLU A 106 -12.01 0.38 -1.97
CA GLU A 106 -12.58 1.63 -2.50
C GLU A 106 -11.55 2.75 -2.52
N VAL A 107 -10.78 2.93 -1.44
CA VAL A 107 -9.69 3.92 -1.40
C VAL A 107 -8.65 3.63 -2.49
N ALA A 108 -8.20 2.36 -2.64
CA ALA A 108 -7.28 1.99 -3.71
C ALA A 108 -7.84 2.34 -5.10
N THR A 109 -9.14 2.09 -5.31
CA THR A 109 -9.83 2.40 -6.58
C THR A 109 -9.89 3.91 -6.84
N ARG A 110 -10.21 4.72 -5.83
CA ARG A 110 -10.24 6.20 -5.95
C ARG A 110 -8.86 6.77 -6.23
N LEU A 111 -7.84 6.30 -5.50
CA LEU A 111 -6.44 6.67 -5.74
C LEU A 111 -6.01 6.34 -7.17
N ALA A 112 -6.29 5.12 -7.64
CA ALA A 112 -5.96 4.69 -8.99
C ALA A 112 -6.70 5.53 -10.04
N ASN A 113 -8.01 5.71 -9.89
CA ASN A 113 -8.83 6.48 -10.81
C ASN A 113 -8.39 7.94 -10.95
N ARG A 114 -7.86 8.55 -9.87
CA ARG A 114 -7.37 9.93 -9.89
C ARG A 114 -5.95 10.06 -10.42
N ILE A 115 -5.05 9.13 -10.08
CA ILE A 115 -3.60 9.26 -10.30
C ILE A 115 -3.11 8.54 -11.55
N LEU A 116 -3.62 7.33 -11.85
CA LEU A 116 -3.14 6.59 -13.03
C LEU A 116 -3.34 7.34 -14.36
N PRO A 117 -4.45 8.04 -14.64
CA PRO A 117 -4.58 8.83 -15.86
C PRO A 117 -3.50 9.89 -16.01
N ILE A 118 -3.08 10.54 -14.92
CA ILE A 118 -2.00 11.53 -14.89
C ILE A 118 -0.67 10.87 -15.23
N MET A 119 -0.37 9.72 -14.61
CA MET A 119 0.84 8.95 -14.89
C MET A 119 0.88 8.43 -16.34
N LYS A 120 -0.25 7.97 -16.88
CA LYS A 120 -0.39 7.54 -18.28
C LYS A 120 -0.10 8.67 -19.25
N HIS A 121 -0.67 9.86 -18.99
CA HIS A 121 -0.39 11.06 -19.81
C HIS A 121 1.09 11.43 -19.79
N ALA A 122 1.73 11.33 -18.62
CA ALA A 122 3.17 11.56 -18.44
C ALA A 122 4.05 10.40 -18.98
N ARG A 123 3.44 9.28 -19.41
CA ARG A 123 4.10 8.03 -19.84
C ARG A 123 5.11 7.48 -18.83
N ARG A 124 4.87 7.73 -17.56
CA ARG A 124 5.73 7.30 -16.44
C ARG A 124 4.94 7.18 -15.16
N GLY A 125 4.93 6.01 -14.54
CA GLY A 125 4.29 5.80 -13.25
C GLY A 125 4.54 4.43 -12.65
N ARG A 126 4.44 4.37 -11.33
CA ARG A 126 4.55 3.14 -10.54
C ARG A 126 3.47 3.13 -9.49
N MET A 127 2.53 2.21 -9.57
CA MET A 127 1.56 1.98 -8.50
C MET A 127 1.88 0.67 -7.79
N ILE A 128 2.01 0.73 -6.48
CA ILE A 128 2.25 -0.43 -5.63
C ILE A 128 1.16 -0.51 -4.56
N LEU A 129 0.52 -1.66 -4.48
CA LEU A 129 -0.49 -1.95 -3.45
C LEU A 129 0.09 -2.91 -2.41
N VAL A 130 -0.11 -2.63 -1.14
CA VAL A 130 0.27 -3.56 -0.08
C VAL A 130 -0.83 -4.59 0.11
N GLY A 131 -0.59 -5.76 -0.45
CA GLY A 131 -1.44 -6.94 -0.36
C GLY A 131 -1.27 -7.68 0.96
N SER A 132 -1.42 -8.99 0.89
CA SER A 132 -1.13 -9.89 2.02
C SER A 132 -1.03 -11.32 1.53
N ARG A 133 -0.12 -12.11 2.11
CA ARG A 133 -0.02 -13.55 1.89
C ARG A 133 -1.34 -14.30 2.13
N VAL A 134 -2.23 -13.75 2.95
CA VAL A 134 -3.51 -14.42 3.28
C VAL A 134 -4.62 -14.17 2.24
N SER A 135 -4.33 -13.52 1.13
CA SER A 135 -5.29 -13.26 0.04
C SER A 135 -5.93 -14.55 -0.52
N GLY A 136 -5.26 -15.70 -0.41
CA GLY A 136 -5.82 -17.00 -0.79
C GLY A 136 -6.81 -17.59 0.21
N GLY A 137 -7.08 -16.91 1.32
CA GLY A 137 -7.97 -17.36 2.38
C GLY A 137 -7.23 -18.02 3.55
N ILE A 138 -7.70 -17.74 4.75
CA ILE A 138 -7.27 -18.40 6.00
C ILE A 138 -8.42 -18.34 7.01
N ALA A 139 -8.59 -19.38 7.81
CA ALA A 139 -9.62 -19.44 8.84
C ALA A 139 -9.56 -18.22 9.78
N GLY A 140 -10.73 -17.67 10.14
CA GLY A 140 -10.87 -16.51 11.00
C GLY A 140 -10.54 -15.16 10.34
N ARG A 141 -10.28 -15.11 9.02
CA ARG A 141 -9.91 -13.88 8.30
C ARG A 141 -10.58 -13.75 6.94
N SER A 142 -11.75 -14.34 6.75
CA SER A 142 -12.42 -14.41 5.43
C SER A 142 -12.64 -13.02 4.82
N GLN A 143 -13.18 -12.06 5.59
CA GLN A 143 -13.44 -10.69 5.11
C GLN A 143 -12.13 -9.97 4.73
N TYR A 144 -11.09 -10.06 5.57
CA TYR A 144 -9.79 -9.48 5.26
C TYR A 144 -9.15 -10.11 4.02
N ALA A 145 -9.16 -11.45 3.94
CA ALA A 145 -8.63 -12.19 2.79
C ALA A 145 -9.33 -11.78 1.49
N ALA A 146 -10.66 -11.65 1.54
CA ALA A 146 -11.46 -11.20 0.39
C ALA A 146 -11.04 -9.80 -0.11
N THR A 147 -10.83 -8.82 0.80
CA THR A 147 -10.37 -7.49 0.39
C THR A 147 -8.97 -7.53 -0.22
N LYS A 148 -8.07 -8.36 0.34
CA LYS A 148 -6.71 -8.51 -0.20
C LYS A 148 -6.69 -9.29 -1.53
N ALA A 149 -7.60 -10.23 -1.74
CA ALA A 149 -7.80 -10.87 -3.04
C ALA A 149 -8.35 -9.91 -4.11
N ALA A 150 -9.29 -9.04 -3.73
CA ALA A 150 -9.80 -8.01 -4.63
C ALA A 150 -8.69 -7.08 -5.13
N ILE A 151 -7.74 -6.69 -4.27
CA ILE A 151 -6.58 -5.88 -4.65
C ILE A 151 -5.74 -6.55 -5.74
N LEU A 152 -5.55 -7.88 -5.68
CA LEU A 152 -4.78 -8.61 -6.71
C LEU A 152 -5.47 -8.52 -8.08
N SER A 153 -6.79 -8.68 -8.11
CA SER A 153 -7.56 -8.56 -9.34
C SER A 153 -7.52 -7.14 -9.92
N LEU A 154 -7.72 -6.14 -9.08
CA LEU A 154 -7.64 -4.72 -9.47
C LEU A 154 -6.25 -4.39 -10.06
N ALA A 155 -5.18 -4.80 -9.38
CA ALA A 155 -3.81 -4.55 -9.85
C ALA A 155 -3.55 -5.14 -11.23
N ARG A 156 -4.04 -6.34 -11.52
CA ARG A 156 -3.90 -6.99 -12.83
C ARG A 156 -4.65 -6.23 -13.92
N SER A 157 -5.89 -5.81 -13.64
CA SER A 157 -6.69 -5.02 -14.59
C SER A 157 -6.03 -3.68 -14.91
N TRP A 158 -5.64 -2.92 -13.86
CA TRP A 158 -4.98 -1.63 -14.04
C TRP A 158 -3.60 -1.75 -14.69
N ALA A 159 -2.87 -2.83 -14.43
CA ALA A 159 -1.61 -3.12 -15.13
C ALA A 159 -1.83 -3.28 -16.64
N ALA A 160 -2.83 -4.07 -17.03
CA ALA A 160 -3.17 -4.27 -18.44
C ALA A 160 -3.60 -2.97 -19.14
N GLU A 161 -4.36 -2.12 -18.42
CA GLU A 161 -4.85 -0.83 -18.91
C GLU A 161 -3.77 0.26 -19.01
N SER A 162 -2.58 0.07 -18.39
CA SER A 162 -1.63 1.16 -18.17
C SER A 162 -0.24 0.90 -18.73
N ILE A 163 0.12 -0.36 -18.99
CA ILE A 163 1.50 -0.71 -19.37
C ILE A 163 1.94 -0.10 -20.72
N ALA A 164 1.03 0.03 -21.67
CA ALA A 164 1.32 0.64 -22.98
C ALA A 164 1.75 2.11 -22.85
N GLU A 165 1.33 2.80 -21.79
CA GLU A 165 1.72 4.17 -21.48
C GLU A 165 2.86 4.24 -20.44
N GLY A 166 3.60 3.15 -20.21
CA GLY A 166 4.79 3.13 -19.35
C GLY A 166 4.51 3.14 -17.84
N VAL A 167 3.29 2.81 -17.44
CA VAL A 167 2.88 2.72 -16.03
C VAL A 167 2.79 1.27 -15.60
N THR A 168 3.42 0.90 -14.49
CA THR A 168 3.32 -0.44 -13.90
C THR A 168 2.46 -0.42 -12.64
N VAL A 169 1.72 -1.51 -12.43
CA VAL A 169 0.90 -1.72 -11.23
C VAL A 169 1.23 -3.09 -10.65
N ASN A 170 1.69 -3.13 -9.39
CA ASN A 170 2.07 -4.38 -8.73
C ASN A 170 1.54 -4.45 -7.30
N VAL A 171 1.50 -5.65 -6.76
CA VAL A 171 1.16 -5.92 -5.36
C VAL A 171 2.39 -6.49 -4.66
N VAL A 172 2.66 -6.00 -3.46
CA VAL A 172 3.64 -6.59 -2.53
C VAL A 172 2.86 -7.22 -1.39
N SER A 173 2.97 -8.54 -1.22
CA SER A 173 2.19 -9.34 -0.27
C SER A 173 3.06 -9.85 0.89
N PRO A 174 3.15 -9.08 2.00
CA PRO A 174 3.93 -9.53 3.15
C PRO A 174 3.21 -10.64 3.93
N ALA A 175 4.00 -11.47 4.63
CA ALA A 175 3.53 -12.30 5.73
C ALA A 175 3.44 -11.49 7.03
N ALA A 176 3.46 -12.16 8.19
CA ALA A 176 3.46 -11.50 9.49
C ALA A 176 4.67 -10.56 9.61
N THR A 177 4.39 -9.25 9.67
CA THR A 177 5.39 -8.18 9.70
C THR A 177 5.36 -7.49 11.06
N ASP A 178 6.53 -7.16 11.61
CA ASP A 178 6.64 -6.50 12.91
C ASP A 178 6.17 -5.05 12.84
N THR A 179 4.90 -4.85 13.11
CA THR A 179 4.20 -3.56 13.03
C THR A 179 3.24 -3.39 14.21
N PRO A 180 2.81 -2.17 14.55
CA PRO A 180 1.78 -1.94 15.54
C PRO A 180 0.47 -2.71 15.25
N MET A 181 0.11 -2.90 13.99
CA MET A 181 -1.06 -3.72 13.61
C MET A 181 -0.98 -5.15 14.14
N LEU A 182 0.22 -5.71 14.31
CA LEU A 182 0.39 -7.04 14.86
C LEU A 182 0.07 -7.11 16.36
N LYS A 183 0.21 -5.98 17.05
CA LYS A 183 -0.02 -5.80 18.50
C LYS A 183 -1.41 -5.23 18.81
N ASP A 184 -2.27 -5.04 17.78
CA ASP A 184 -3.63 -4.51 17.94
C ASP A 184 -4.46 -5.45 18.85
N PRO A 185 -5.06 -4.94 19.96
CA PRO A 185 -5.91 -5.73 20.86
C PRO A 185 -7.07 -6.45 20.14
N ALA A 186 -7.57 -5.90 19.05
CA ALA A 186 -8.60 -6.55 18.23
C ALA A 186 -8.15 -7.89 17.59
N ARG A 187 -6.87 -8.26 17.75
CA ARG A 187 -6.28 -9.51 17.25
C ARG A 187 -5.89 -10.51 18.35
N VAL A 188 -6.15 -10.21 19.61
CA VAL A 188 -5.68 -11.00 20.78
C VAL A 188 -6.02 -12.50 20.67
N ALA A 189 -7.09 -12.85 19.99
CA ALA A 189 -7.48 -14.25 19.77
C ALA A 189 -6.60 -15.02 18.75
N THR A 190 -5.66 -14.36 18.06
CA THR A 190 -4.86 -15.00 17.02
C THR A 190 -3.37 -14.70 17.19
N THR A 191 -2.64 -15.60 17.84
CA THR A 191 -1.17 -15.53 17.89
C THR A 191 -0.59 -15.57 16.46
N PRO A 192 0.25 -14.60 16.06
CA PRO A 192 0.86 -14.64 14.74
C PRO A 192 1.78 -15.85 14.61
N ARG A 193 1.53 -16.68 13.61
CA ARG A 193 2.47 -17.77 13.29
C ARG A 193 3.71 -17.17 12.64
N LEU A 194 4.89 -17.44 13.21
CA LEU A 194 6.16 -17.03 12.62
C LEU A 194 6.34 -17.69 11.23
N PRO A 195 6.81 -16.93 10.24
CA PRO A 195 7.26 -17.51 8.98
C PRO A 195 8.39 -18.54 9.17
N PRO A 196 8.58 -19.49 8.22
CA PRO A 196 9.67 -20.48 8.30
C PRO A 196 11.10 -19.90 8.45
N ILE A 197 11.33 -18.66 8.04
CA ILE A 197 12.59 -17.96 8.27
C ILE A 197 12.92 -17.75 9.77
N GLY A 198 12.00 -18.09 10.68
CA GLY A 198 12.20 -18.05 12.14
C GLY A 198 11.98 -16.69 12.80
N ARG A 199 11.59 -15.66 12.05
CA ARG A 199 11.30 -14.31 12.56
C ARG A 199 10.17 -13.62 11.80
N LEU A 200 9.66 -12.53 12.35
CA LEU A 200 8.75 -11.64 11.62
C LEU A 200 9.50 -10.96 10.47
N ILE A 201 8.76 -10.64 9.40
CA ILE A 201 9.26 -9.76 8.34
C ILE A 201 9.43 -8.36 8.94
N GLN A 202 10.50 -7.66 8.58
CA GLN A 202 10.69 -6.29 9.02
C GLN A 202 10.04 -5.31 8.01
N PRO A 203 9.46 -4.20 8.47
CA PRO A 203 8.91 -3.16 7.58
C PRO A 203 9.89 -2.69 6.51
N ASP A 204 11.19 -2.60 6.86
CA ASP A 204 12.26 -2.19 5.95
C ASP A 204 12.49 -3.19 4.81
N GLU A 205 12.28 -4.49 5.04
CA GLU A 205 12.37 -5.49 3.97
C GLU A 205 11.26 -5.27 2.93
N VAL A 206 10.04 -4.92 3.39
CA VAL A 206 8.92 -4.57 2.50
C VAL A 206 9.23 -3.27 1.76
N ALA A 207 9.73 -2.26 2.46
CA ALA A 207 10.09 -0.96 1.88
C ALA A 207 11.19 -1.08 0.83
N ALA A 208 12.18 -1.94 1.02
CA ALA A 208 13.24 -2.20 0.06
C ALA A 208 12.69 -2.79 -1.26
N LEU A 209 11.75 -3.73 -1.19
CA LEU A 209 11.09 -4.28 -2.37
C LEU A 209 10.23 -3.23 -3.07
N VAL A 210 9.46 -2.43 -2.32
CA VAL A 210 8.67 -1.33 -2.89
C VAL A 210 9.60 -0.34 -3.60
N ALA A 211 10.69 0.08 -2.98
CA ALA A 211 11.66 1.00 -3.59
C ALA A 211 12.28 0.41 -4.86
N TYR A 212 12.60 -0.90 -4.89
CA TYR A 212 13.06 -1.55 -6.11
C TYR A 212 12.02 -1.45 -7.24
N LEU A 213 10.74 -1.67 -6.95
CA LEU A 213 9.66 -1.59 -7.95
C LEU A 213 9.44 -0.17 -8.51
N THR A 214 9.96 0.87 -7.85
CA THR A 214 9.90 2.25 -8.39
C THR A 214 11.01 2.54 -9.42
N ARG A 215 12.03 1.71 -9.50
CA ARG A 215 13.21 1.91 -10.35
C ARG A 215 12.94 1.63 -11.82
N PRO A 216 13.74 2.22 -12.74
CA PRO A 216 13.68 1.89 -14.16
C PRO A 216 13.89 0.41 -14.46
N GLU A 217 14.75 -0.28 -13.69
CA GLU A 217 15.06 -1.70 -13.84
C GLU A 217 13.85 -2.61 -13.61
N ALA A 218 12.84 -2.12 -12.87
CA ALA A 218 11.59 -2.84 -12.65
C ALA A 218 10.50 -2.54 -13.71
N ALA A 219 10.81 -1.82 -14.78
CA ALA A 219 9.84 -1.38 -15.77
C ALA A 219 9.08 -2.52 -16.49
N ALA A 220 9.65 -3.72 -16.53
CA ALA A 220 9.01 -4.91 -17.10
C ALA A 220 8.17 -5.71 -16.08
N ILE A 221 8.17 -5.30 -14.80
CA ILE A 221 7.42 -5.98 -13.73
C ILE A 221 6.08 -5.26 -13.57
N THR A 222 4.98 -5.90 -14.00
CA THR A 222 3.63 -5.35 -13.86
C THR A 222 2.60 -6.45 -13.74
N GLY A 223 1.49 -6.19 -13.05
CA GLY A 223 0.42 -7.16 -12.79
C GLY A 223 0.82 -8.28 -11.82
N GLN A 224 1.95 -8.15 -11.13
CA GLN A 224 2.50 -9.20 -10.29
C GLN A 224 2.07 -9.05 -8.82
N ASP A 225 1.89 -10.19 -8.17
CA ASP A 225 1.80 -10.32 -6.72
C ASP A 225 3.12 -10.91 -6.20
N ILE A 226 3.93 -10.08 -5.56
CA ILE A 226 5.25 -10.47 -5.08
C ILE A 226 5.21 -10.70 -3.58
N ALA A 227 5.30 -11.97 -3.18
CA ALA A 227 5.26 -12.35 -1.78
C ALA A 227 6.61 -12.09 -1.08
N ILE A 228 6.58 -11.35 0.02
CA ILE A 228 7.70 -11.21 0.96
C ILE A 228 7.33 -11.91 2.26
N CYS A 229 7.50 -13.21 2.30
CA CYS A 229 6.81 -14.06 3.26
C CYS A 229 7.71 -14.99 4.09
N GLY A 230 9.03 -14.93 3.93
CA GLY A 230 9.96 -15.77 4.69
C GLY A 230 9.66 -17.28 4.59
N GLY A 231 9.17 -17.73 3.42
CA GLY A 231 8.80 -19.12 3.16
C GLY A 231 7.37 -19.51 3.55
N ALA A 232 6.59 -18.61 4.15
CA ALA A 232 5.24 -18.94 4.62
C ALA A 232 4.24 -19.30 3.50
N SER A 233 4.52 -18.95 2.24
CA SER A 233 3.69 -19.29 1.08
C SER A 233 4.03 -20.64 0.46
N VAL A 234 5.19 -21.23 0.79
CA VAL A 234 5.67 -22.53 0.26
C VAL A 234 5.70 -23.62 1.31
N SER A 235 5.56 -23.28 2.59
CA SER A 235 5.40 -24.26 3.67
C SER A 235 3.98 -24.82 3.66
N ARG A 236 3.86 -26.15 3.62
CA ARG A 236 2.60 -26.89 3.78
C ARG A 236 2.24 -27.07 5.24
#